data_c946f905de816eaf30d0200cfad8b5d5
#
_entry.id   c946f905de816eaf30d0200cfad8b5d5
#
_cell.length_a   1.000
_cell.length_b   1.000
_cell.length_c   1.000
_cell.angle_alpha   90.00
_cell.angle_beta   90.00
_cell.angle_gamma   90.00
#
_symmetry.space_group_name_H-M   'P 1'
#
loop_
_entity.id
_entity.type
_entity.pdbx_description
1 polymer ?
#
loop_
_entity_poly.entity_id
_entity_poly.type
_entity_poly.pdbx_seq_one_letter_code
_entity_poly.pdbx_strand_id
1 'polypeptide(L)'
;LINLSMSALLDDGDEVLVPAPDYPLWTACVTLAGGKAVHYICDEQADWYPDLADIRKKVNDRTKAIVIINPNNPTGALYPKEVLQAIVEIAREHQLILFSDEIYDRLVMDGEEHVSIASLAPDLFCVTYSGLSKSHMIAGFRIGWMVLSGNKKIAKDYMQGLNMLSNMRLCSNVPAQSIVQTALGGYQSVD
;
A
#
# COMPACT_ATOMS: atom_id res chain seq x y z
N LEU A 1 4.46 1.06 10.07
CA LEU A 1 5.09 0.93 8.75
C LEU A 1 4.73 2.13 7.86
N ILE A 2 3.45 2.43 7.62
CA ILE A 2 3.00 3.52 6.75
C ILE A 2 3.66 4.86 7.14
N ASN A 3 3.64 5.21 8.43
CA ASN A 3 4.30 6.44 8.91
C ASN A 3 5.80 6.47 8.60
N LEU A 4 6.52 5.36 8.81
CA LEU A 4 7.95 5.27 8.46
C LEU A 4 8.16 5.48 6.96
N SER A 5 7.30 4.89 6.13
CA SER A 5 7.38 5.00 4.68
C SER A 5 7.17 6.43 4.20
N MET A 6 6.17 7.12 4.72
CA MET A 6 5.91 8.52 4.36
C MET A 6 7.02 9.45 4.88
N SER A 7 7.48 9.24 6.13
CA SER A 7 8.58 10.04 6.70
C SER A 7 9.93 9.86 5.98
N ALA A 8 10.15 8.70 5.33
CA ALA A 8 11.36 8.46 4.54
C ALA A 8 11.28 9.02 3.13
N LEU A 9 10.07 9.29 2.63
CA LEU A 9 9.83 9.66 1.24
C LEU A 9 9.62 11.15 1.03
N LEU A 10 8.83 11.79 1.92
CA LEU A 10 8.21 13.07 1.63
C LEU A 10 8.99 14.24 2.22
N ASP A 11 9.18 15.26 1.39
CA ASP A 11 9.55 16.61 1.78
C ASP A 11 8.31 17.52 1.76
N ASP A 12 8.47 18.74 2.28
CA ASP A 12 7.40 19.74 2.32
C ASP A 12 6.87 20.06 0.92
N GLY A 13 5.58 19.87 0.73
CA GLY A 13 4.88 20.09 -0.53
C GLY A 13 4.91 18.94 -1.54
N ASP A 14 5.54 17.82 -1.23
CA ASP A 14 5.40 16.60 -2.03
C ASP A 14 3.97 16.06 -1.95
N GLU A 15 3.50 15.41 -3.01
CA GLU A 15 2.14 14.90 -3.10
C GLU A 15 2.11 13.37 -3.21
N VAL A 16 1.11 12.77 -2.57
CA VAL A 16 0.81 11.34 -2.68
C VAL A 16 -0.66 11.19 -3.07
N LEU A 17 -0.91 10.42 -4.13
CA LEU A 17 -2.27 10.05 -4.52
C LEU A 17 -2.81 8.99 -3.59
N VAL A 18 -3.99 9.23 -3.01
CA VAL A 18 -4.67 8.36 -2.04
C VAL A 18 -6.11 8.13 -2.51
N PRO A 19 -6.69 6.91 -2.39
CA PRO A 19 -8.07 6.69 -2.82
C PRO A 19 -9.09 7.50 -1.99
N ALA A 20 -10.23 7.82 -2.57
CA ALA A 20 -11.38 8.34 -1.85
C ALA A 20 -12.64 7.54 -2.23
N PRO A 21 -13.26 6.82 -1.26
CA PRO A 21 -12.90 6.80 0.18
C PRO A 21 -11.62 6.01 0.49
N ASP A 22 -10.93 6.39 1.58
CA ASP A 22 -9.70 5.75 2.04
C ASP A 22 -9.78 5.21 3.48
N TYR A 23 -8.72 4.51 3.86
CA TYR A 23 -8.39 4.28 5.25
C TYR A 23 -7.65 5.52 5.78
N PRO A 24 -8.22 6.30 6.73
CA PRO A 24 -7.73 7.65 7.08
C PRO A 24 -6.27 7.73 7.55
N LEU A 25 -5.68 6.58 7.92
CA LEU A 25 -4.27 6.53 8.33
C LEU A 25 -3.32 6.94 7.20
N TRP A 26 -3.65 6.63 5.93
CA TRP A 26 -2.82 7.02 4.80
C TRP A 26 -2.73 8.53 4.68
N THR A 27 -3.87 9.22 4.64
CA THR A 27 -3.96 10.68 4.62
C THR A 27 -3.25 11.30 5.83
N ALA A 28 -3.45 10.75 7.03
CA ALA A 28 -2.80 11.24 8.23
C ALA A 28 -1.27 11.11 8.17
N CYS A 29 -0.74 9.96 7.72
CA CYS A 29 0.70 9.74 7.63
C CYS A 29 1.36 10.64 6.59
N VAL A 30 0.73 10.86 5.43
CA VAL A 30 1.21 11.80 4.41
C VAL A 30 1.30 13.21 4.99
N THR A 31 0.23 13.68 5.65
CA THR A 31 0.18 15.01 6.25
C THR A 31 1.20 15.19 7.37
N LEU A 32 1.36 14.19 8.25
CA LEU A 32 2.34 14.23 9.34
C LEU A 32 3.79 14.23 8.84
N ALA A 33 4.04 13.71 7.66
CA ALA A 33 5.36 13.71 7.03
C ALA A 33 5.66 15.02 6.25
N GLY A 34 4.76 16.01 6.27
CA GLY A 34 4.92 17.28 5.56
C GLY A 34 4.37 17.28 4.12
N GLY A 35 3.90 16.13 3.63
CA GLY A 35 3.33 16.02 2.31
C GLY A 35 1.84 16.37 2.25
N LYS A 36 1.31 16.35 1.03
CA LYS A 36 -0.11 16.59 0.74
C LYS A 36 -0.75 15.34 0.16
N ALA A 37 -1.78 14.82 0.83
CA ALA A 37 -2.62 13.77 0.30
C ALA A 37 -3.56 14.36 -0.77
N VAL A 38 -3.46 13.84 -1.99
CA VAL A 38 -4.33 14.20 -3.11
C VAL A 38 -5.24 13.02 -3.40
N HIS A 39 -6.53 13.17 -3.11
CA HIS A 39 -7.47 12.06 -3.20
C HIS A 39 -7.95 11.88 -4.65
N TYR A 40 -7.80 10.67 -5.19
CA TYR A 40 -8.46 10.25 -6.42
C TYR A 40 -9.77 9.54 -6.11
N ILE A 41 -10.74 9.66 -7.03
CA ILE A 41 -12.09 9.12 -6.84
C ILE A 41 -12.10 7.62 -7.08
N CYS A 42 -12.74 6.87 -6.16
CA CYS A 42 -13.25 5.53 -6.42
C CYS A 42 -14.75 5.66 -6.62
N ASP A 43 -15.22 5.39 -7.84
CA ASP A 43 -16.59 5.72 -8.24
C ASP A 43 -17.58 4.65 -7.76
N GLU A 44 -18.54 5.05 -6.94
CA GLU A 44 -19.62 4.17 -6.47
C GLU A 44 -20.43 3.55 -7.62
N GLN A 45 -20.62 4.30 -8.70
CA GLN A 45 -21.37 3.85 -9.87
C GLN A 45 -20.58 2.87 -10.76
N ALA A 46 -19.27 2.75 -10.51
CA ALA A 46 -18.34 1.84 -11.17
C ALA A 46 -17.73 0.87 -10.16
N ASP A 47 -18.54 0.25 -9.32
CA ASP A 47 -18.14 -0.76 -8.32
C ASP A 47 -17.01 -0.31 -7.37
N TRP A 48 -16.93 0.96 -7.10
CA TRP A 48 -15.88 1.59 -6.29
C TRP A 48 -14.48 1.43 -6.87
N TYR A 49 -14.37 1.23 -8.17
CA TYR A 49 -13.06 1.17 -8.81
C TYR A 49 -12.44 2.57 -8.97
N PRO A 50 -11.11 2.65 -8.93
CA PRO A 50 -10.41 3.91 -9.16
C PRO A 50 -10.74 4.52 -10.52
N ASP A 51 -11.13 5.79 -10.53
CA ASP A 51 -11.29 6.57 -11.76
C ASP A 51 -9.90 6.93 -12.33
N LEU A 52 -9.51 6.20 -13.37
CA LEU A 52 -8.20 6.35 -14.02
C LEU A 52 -8.02 7.72 -14.67
N ALA A 53 -9.11 8.34 -15.13
CA ALA A 53 -9.05 9.68 -15.71
C ALA A 53 -8.82 10.74 -14.63
N ASP A 54 -9.45 10.57 -13.47
CA ASP A 54 -9.24 11.44 -12.32
C ASP A 54 -7.82 11.29 -11.75
N ILE A 55 -7.28 10.06 -11.68
CA ILE A 55 -5.88 9.82 -11.32
C ILE A 55 -4.96 10.59 -12.25
N ARG A 56 -5.07 10.40 -13.58
CA ARG A 56 -4.23 11.08 -14.57
C ARG A 56 -4.31 12.62 -14.48
N LYS A 57 -5.48 13.16 -14.19
CA LYS A 57 -5.68 14.59 -14.01
C LYS A 57 -4.97 15.16 -12.78
N LYS A 58 -4.80 14.34 -11.73
CA LYS A 58 -4.25 14.76 -10.45
C LYS A 58 -2.74 14.55 -10.34
N VAL A 59 -2.15 13.71 -11.18
CA VAL A 59 -0.69 13.56 -11.24
C VAL A 59 -0.05 14.87 -11.73
N ASN A 60 1.03 15.26 -11.06
CA ASN A 60 1.84 16.42 -11.41
C ASN A 60 3.31 16.20 -10.95
N ASP A 61 4.17 17.20 -11.19
CA ASP A 61 5.62 17.12 -10.90
C ASP A 61 5.94 16.94 -9.40
N ARG A 62 5.01 17.20 -8.50
CA ARG A 62 5.15 16.99 -7.05
C ARG A 62 4.69 15.62 -6.60
N THR A 63 4.02 14.87 -7.47
CA THR A 63 3.49 13.54 -7.15
C THR A 63 4.65 12.55 -7.05
N LYS A 64 4.85 11.94 -5.87
CA LYS A 64 5.90 10.95 -5.62
C LYS A 64 5.39 9.52 -5.68
N ALA A 65 4.14 9.32 -5.31
CA ALA A 65 3.61 7.98 -5.14
C ALA A 65 2.10 7.93 -5.33
N ILE A 66 1.60 6.72 -5.57
CA ILE A 66 0.19 6.38 -5.52
C ILE A 66 -0.04 5.25 -4.52
N VAL A 67 -1.05 5.41 -3.68
CA VAL A 67 -1.52 4.40 -2.73
C VAL A 67 -2.67 3.62 -3.33
N ILE A 68 -2.59 2.30 -3.28
CA ILE A 68 -3.65 1.37 -3.62
C ILE A 68 -4.02 0.59 -2.36
N ILE A 69 -5.30 0.48 -2.05
CA ILE A 69 -5.83 -0.35 -0.97
C ILE A 69 -6.69 -1.43 -1.62
N ASN A 70 -6.19 -2.66 -1.67
CA ASN A 70 -6.86 -3.73 -2.41
C ASN A 70 -6.74 -5.09 -1.70
N PRO A 71 -7.83 -5.70 -1.25
CA PRO A 71 -9.22 -5.18 -1.25
C PRO A 71 -9.36 -3.87 -0.47
N ASN A 72 -10.26 -2.99 -0.94
CA ASN A 72 -10.37 -1.64 -0.41
C ASN A 72 -11.05 -1.59 0.97
N ASN A 73 -10.55 -0.73 1.82
CA ASN A 73 -11.21 -0.28 3.04
C ASN A 73 -11.55 1.21 2.88
N PRO A 74 -12.83 1.64 2.88
CA PRO A 74 -13.99 0.95 3.50
C PRO A 74 -14.93 0.21 2.54
N THR A 75 -14.74 0.26 1.22
CA THR A 75 -15.77 -0.16 0.25
C THR A 75 -15.88 -1.67 0.09
N GLY A 76 -14.83 -2.43 0.42
CA GLY A 76 -14.73 -3.86 0.16
C GLY A 76 -14.42 -4.21 -1.30
N ALA A 77 -14.28 -3.24 -2.18
CA ALA A 77 -14.01 -3.49 -3.59
C ALA A 77 -12.70 -4.24 -3.79
N LEU A 78 -12.73 -5.27 -4.61
CA LEU A 78 -11.57 -5.99 -5.11
C LEU A 78 -11.31 -5.52 -6.55
N TYR A 79 -10.16 -4.90 -6.77
CA TYR A 79 -9.85 -4.34 -8.09
C TYR A 79 -9.40 -5.43 -9.05
N PRO A 80 -10.04 -5.52 -10.23
CA PRO A 80 -9.66 -6.48 -11.25
C PRO A 80 -8.26 -6.17 -11.82
N LYS A 81 -7.64 -7.20 -12.35
CA LYS A 81 -6.26 -7.12 -12.89
C LYS A 81 -6.07 -6.00 -13.90
N GLU A 82 -7.07 -5.76 -14.73
CA GLU A 82 -7.05 -4.73 -15.79
C GLU A 82 -6.96 -3.32 -15.20
N VAL A 83 -7.69 -3.06 -14.11
CA VAL A 83 -7.63 -1.79 -13.39
C VAL A 83 -6.25 -1.61 -12.74
N LEU A 84 -5.73 -2.66 -12.10
CA LEU A 84 -4.39 -2.62 -11.52
C LEU A 84 -3.31 -2.39 -12.58
N GLN A 85 -3.41 -3.04 -13.75
CA GLN A 85 -2.50 -2.82 -14.87
C GLN A 85 -2.55 -1.37 -15.38
N ALA A 86 -3.73 -0.79 -15.50
CA ALA A 86 -3.87 0.60 -15.90
C ALA A 86 -3.24 1.58 -14.90
N ILE A 87 -3.35 1.30 -13.59
CA ILE A 87 -2.66 2.07 -12.55
C ILE A 87 -1.14 1.91 -12.68
N VAL A 88 -0.64 0.70 -12.96
CA VAL A 88 0.79 0.45 -13.18
C VAL A 88 1.31 1.27 -14.37
N GLU A 89 0.54 1.36 -15.47
CA GLU A 89 0.93 2.19 -16.62
C GLU A 89 1.04 3.68 -16.24
N ILE A 90 0.07 4.20 -15.48
CA ILE A 90 0.14 5.59 -14.99
C ILE A 90 1.38 5.79 -14.11
N ALA A 91 1.62 4.86 -13.19
CA ALA A 91 2.79 4.94 -12.31
C ALA A 91 4.11 4.88 -13.10
N ARG A 92 4.15 4.09 -14.17
CA ARG A 92 5.32 3.97 -15.07
C ARG A 92 5.55 5.25 -15.87
N GLU A 93 4.51 5.81 -16.45
CA GLU A 93 4.57 7.07 -17.22
C GLU A 93 5.13 8.23 -16.38
N HIS A 94 4.78 8.26 -15.09
CA HIS A 94 5.13 9.35 -14.17
C HIS A 94 6.20 8.97 -13.14
N GLN A 95 6.79 7.78 -13.25
CA GLN A 95 7.85 7.28 -12.34
C GLN A 95 7.44 7.30 -10.86
N LEU A 96 6.17 6.98 -10.57
CA LEU A 96 5.64 6.94 -9.21
C LEU A 96 6.04 5.67 -8.48
N ILE A 97 6.21 5.79 -7.16
CA ILE A 97 6.30 4.63 -6.26
C ILE A 97 4.88 4.09 -6.04
N LEU A 98 4.74 2.75 -6.11
CA LEU A 98 3.50 2.07 -5.79
C LEU A 98 3.49 1.65 -4.32
N PHE A 99 2.57 2.17 -3.53
CA PHE A 99 2.26 1.70 -2.18
C PHE A 99 0.99 0.88 -2.22
N SER A 100 1.08 -0.41 -1.89
CA SER A 100 -0.05 -1.34 -1.92
C SER A 100 -0.39 -1.82 -0.51
N ASP A 101 -1.54 -1.46 -0.01
CA ASP A 101 -2.10 -1.99 1.24
C ASP A 101 -2.93 -3.23 0.92
N GLU A 102 -2.38 -4.39 1.21
CA GLU A 102 -2.95 -5.70 0.91
C GLU A 102 -3.33 -6.45 2.19
N ILE A 103 -3.70 -5.70 3.25
CA ILE A 103 -4.06 -6.30 4.55
C ILE A 103 -5.26 -7.26 4.48
N TYR A 104 -6.10 -7.13 3.45
CA TYR A 104 -7.28 -7.96 3.22
C TYR A 104 -7.09 -9.02 2.12
N ASP A 105 -5.87 -9.27 1.67
CA ASP A 105 -5.52 -10.18 0.57
C ASP A 105 -6.11 -11.60 0.68
N ARG A 106 -6.32 -12.07 1.93
CA ARG A 106 -6.89 -13.38 2.25
C ARG A 106 -8.37 -13.35 2.61
N LEU A 107 -9.01 -12.19 2.59
CA LEU A 107 -10.43 -12.01 2.88
C LEU A 107 -11.19 -11.69 1.59
N VAL A 108 -10.95 -12.51 0.58
CA VAL A 108 -11.60 -12.43 -0.72
C VAL A 108 -12.72 -13.47 -0.76
N MET A 109 -13.90 -13.06 -1.17
CA MET A 109 -15.13 -13.87 -1.15
C MET A 109 -15.57 -14.23 -2.57
N ASP A 110 -16.64 -15.01 -2.67
CA ASP A 110 -17.35 -15.33 -3.92
C ASP A 110 -16.50 -16.00 -5.00
N GLY A 111 -15.40 -16.65 -4.60
CA GLY A 111 -14.49 -17.34 -5.53
C GLY A 111 -13.57 -16.43 -6.34
N GLU A 112 -13.54 -15.16 -6.00
CA GLU A 112 -12.61 -14.19 -6.61
C GLU A 112 -11.17 -14.41 -6.11
N GLU A 113 -10.19 -13.91 -6.85
CA GLU A 113 -8.78 -14.01 -6.49
C GLU A 113 -8.13 -12.64 -6.38
N HIS A 114 -7.39 -12.44 -5.27
CA HIS A 114 -6.57 -11.25 -5.10
C HIS A 114 -5.33 -11.30 -6.00
N VAL A 115 -5.06 -10.19 -6.68
CA VAL A 115 -3.84 -9.99 -7.46
C VAL A 115 -3.02 -8.87 -6.80
N SER A 116 -1.81 -9.18 -6.34
CA SER A 116 -0.89 -8.15 -5.86
C SER A 116 -0.41 -7.29 -7.02
N ILE A 117 -0.56 -5.97 -6.89
CA ILE A 117 -0.11 -5.03 -7.94
C ILE A 117 1.40 -5.11 -8.18
N ALA A 118 2.17 -5.47 -7.17
CA ALA A 118 3.61 -5.64 -7.28
C ALA A 118 4.00 -6.74 -8.28
N SER A 119 3.15 -7.77 -8.47
CA SER A 119 3.36 -8.82 -9.47
C SER A 119 3.23 -8.33 -10.92
N LEU A 120 2.53 -7.21 -11.11
CA LEU A 120 2.27 -6.60 -12.41
C LEU A 120 3.31 -5.52 -12.78
N ALA A 121 4.15 -5.11 -11.82
CA ALA A 121 5.07 -4.00 -11.95
C ALA A 121 6.53 -4.34 -11.55
N PRO A 122 7.16 -5.37 -12.16
CA PRO A 122 8.51 -5.79 -11.77
C PRO A 122 9.60 -4.75 -12.08
N ASP A 123 9.32 -3.82 -12.96
CA ASP A 123 10.18 -2.73 -13.40
C ASP A 123 10.05 -1.45 -12.55
N LEU A 124 8.95 -1.31 -11.80
CA LEU A 124 8.73 -0.20 -10.86
C LEU A 124 9.21 -0.55 -9.45
N PHE A 125 9.29 0.45 -8.59
CA PHE A 125 9.52 0.19 -7.17
C PHE A 125 8.18 0.14 -6.44
N CYS A 126 7.94 -0.98 -5.76
CA CYS A 126 6.70 -1.24 -5.05
C CYS A 126 6.98 -1.51 -3.56
N VAL A 127 6.10 -1.03 -2.71
CA VAL A 127 6.06 -1.30 -1.27
C VAL A 127 4.70 -1.90 -0.93
N THR A 128 4.68 -3.19 -0.62
CA THR A 128 3.47 -3.92 -0.28
C THR A 128 3.36 -4.09 1.24
N TYR A 129 2.21 -3.75 1.80
CA TYR A 129 1.92 -3.88 3.23
C TYR A 129 0.93 -5.00 3.47
N SER A 130 1.19 -5.82 4.48
CA SER A 130 0.26 -6.81 4.97
C SER A 130 0.51 -7.11 6.45
N GLY A 131 -0.24 -8.05 7.03
CA GLY A 131 -0.12 -8.40 8.44
C GLY A 131 -1.13 -9.45 8.86
N LEU A 132 -1.08 -9.84 10.12
CA LEU A 132 -1.95 -10.86 10.68
C LEU A 132 -3.25 -10.31 11.29
N SER A 133 -3.41 -8.99 11.30
CA SER A 133 -4.54 -8.32 11.97
C SER A 133 -5.91 -8.76 11.45
N LYS A 134 -6.01 -9.03 10.15
CA LYS A 134 -7.27 -9.36 9.46
C LYS A 134 -7.32 -10.83 9.10
N SER A 135 -6.36 -11.31 8.32
CA SER A 135 -6.30 -12.71 7.87
C SER A 135 -6.31 -13.73 9.00
N HIS A 136 -5.80 -13.39 10.18
CA HIS A 136 -5.73 -14.26 11.37
C HIS A 136 -6.54 -13.73 12.55
N MET A 137 -7.30 -12.64 12.38
CA MET A 137 -8.14 -12.01 13.42
C MET A 137 -7.40 -11.63 14.70
N ILE A 138 -6.09 -11.35 14.62
CA ILE A 138 -5.23 -11.05 15.76
C ILE A 138 -4.71 -9.58 15.74
N ALA A 139 -5.59 -8.65 15.45
CA ALA A 139 -5.25 -7.23 15.41
C ALA A 139 -4.57 -6.73 16.69
N GLY A 140 -4.89 -7.30 17.84
CA GLY A 140 -4.30 -6.97 19.14
C GLY A 140 -2.82 -7.35 19.28
N PHE A 141 -2.31 -8.29 18.50
CA PHE A 141 -0.89 -8.66 18.51
C PHE A 141 0.02 -7.62 17.85
N ARG A 142 -0.54 -6.66 17.12
CA ARG A 142 0.18 -5.55 16.50
C ARG A 142 1.35 -6.00 15.61
N ILE A 143 1.13 -6.98 14.74
CA ILE A 143 2.13 -7.52 13.82
C ILE A 143 1.74 -7.27 12.36
N GLY A 144 2.69 -6.72 11.61
CA GLY A 144 2.59 -6.49 10.18
C GLY A 144 3.97 -6.29 9.57
N TRP A 145 4.05 -6.39 8.29
CA TRP A 145 5.28 -6.27 7.52
C TRP A 145 5.07 -5.41 6.27
N MET A 146 6.18 -4.99 5.69
CA MET A 146 6.21 -4.44 4.33
C MET A 146 7.26 -5.18 3.51
N VAL A 147 6.97 -5.36 2.24
CA VAL A 147 7.85 -6.01 1.26
C VAL A 147 8.26 -4.97 0.22
N LEU A 148 9.56 -4.77 0.05
CA LEU A 148 10.12 -3.92 -0.99
C LEU A 148 10.43 -4.76 -2.21
N SER A 149 9.84 -4.46 -3.35
CA SER A 149 9.94 -5.27 -4.56
C SER A 149 10.18 -4.42 -5.81
N GLY A 150 10.39 -5.09 -6.94
CA GLY A 150 10.63 -4.45 -8.23
C GLY A 150 12.02 -3.81 -8.36
N ASN A 151 12.11 -2.67 -8.99
CA ASN A 151 13.37 -2.00 -9.31
C ASN A 151 13.94 -1.23 -8.09
N LYS A 152 14.63 -1.93 -7.22
CA LYS A 152 15.24 -1.35 -6.00
C LYS A 152 16.38 -0.37 -6.30
N LYS A 153 16.93 -0.36 -7.53
CA LYS A 153 18.06 0.52 -7.87
C LYS A 153 17.67 1.99 -7.88
N ILE A 154 16.42 2.31 -8.21
CA ILE A 154 15.91 3.70 -8.26
C ILE A 154 15.55 4.24 -6.88
N ALA A 155 15.44 3.39 -5.86
CA ALA A 155 14.95 3.74 -4.52
C ALA A 155 16.01 3.50 -3.42
N LYS A 156 17.31 3.56 -3.75
CA LYS A 156 18.38 3.29 -2.78
C LYS A 156 18.35 4.21 -1.58
N ASP A 157 18.18 5.50 -1.82
CA ASP A 157 18.19 6.52 -0.76
C ASP A 157 16.93 6.39 0.12
N TYR A 158 15.79 6.11 -0.50
CA TYR A 158 14.56 5.80 0.22
C TYR A 158 14.73 4.57 1.14
N MET A 159 15.30 3.47 0.63
CA MET A 159 15.58 2.28 1.44
C MET A 159 16.56 2.57 2.57
N GLN A 160 17.54 3.43 2.34
CA GLN A 160 18.46 3.87 3.38
C GLN A 160 17.72 4.66 4.47
N GLY A 161 16.85 5.59 4.09
CA GLY A 161 16.00 6.34 5.01
C GLY A 161 15.12 5.42 5.87
N LEU A 162 14.47 4.43 5.25
CA LEU A 162 13.69 3.42 5.97
C LEU A 162 14.53 2.66 7.00
N ASN A 163 15.75 2.25 6.65
CA ASN A 163 16.65 1.56 7.57
C ASN A 163 17.04 2.47 8.75
N MET A 164 17.34 3.74 8.50
CA MET A 164 17.66 4.71 9.57
C MET A 164 16.50 4.88 10.54
N LEU A 165 15.29 5.10 10.03
CA LEU A 165 14.07 5.23 10.85
C LEU A 165 13.74 3.94 11.60
N SER A 166 13.95 2.78 10.98
CA SER A 166 13.78 1.48 11.62
C SER A 166 14.76 1.31 12.80
N ASN A 167 16.01 1.70 12.60
CA ASN A 167 17.03 1.66 13.66
C ASN A 167 16.70 2.60 14.84
N MET A 168 16.09 3.75 14.58
CA MET A 168 15.63 4.65 15.65
C MET A 168 14.50 4.02 16.47
N ARG A 169 13.61 3.25 15.83
CA ARG A 169 12.50 2.57 16.50
C ARG A 169 12.96 1.34 17.29
N LEU A 170 14.05 0.70 16.89
CA LEU A 170 14.56 -0.56 17.44
C LEU A 170 13.61 -1.76 17.23
N CYS A 171 13.59 -2.69 18.19
CA CYS A 171 12.85 -3.95 18.07
C CYS A 171 11.33 -3.72 18.03
N SER A 172 10.66 -4.44 17.13
CA SER A 172 9.22 -4.61 17.16
C SER A 172 8.83 -5.65 18.22
N ASN A 173 7.52 -5.92 18.38
CA ASN A 173 7.00 -6.90 19.32
C ASN A 173 7.55 -8.32 19.02
N VAL A 174 8.57 -8.74 19.73
CA VAL A 174 9.28 -10.01 19.50
C VAL A 174 8.37 -11.23 19.66
N PRO A 175 7.53 -11.35 20.71
CA PRO A 175 6.57 -12.44 20.81
C PRO A 175 5.63 -12.54 19.59
N ALA A 176 5.14 -11.41 19.09
CA ALA A 176 4.28 -11.40 17.90
C ALA A 176 5.05 -11.75 16.62
N GLN A 177 6.33 -11.37 16.51
CA GLN A 177 7.16 -11.76 15.36
C GLN A 177 7.40 -13.28 15.32
N SER A 178 7.55 -13.94 16.44
CA SER A 178 7.83 -15.38 16.51
C SER A 178 6.70 -16.25 15.96
N ILE A 179 5.48 -15.74 15.92
CA ILE A 179 4.32 -16.49 15.39
C ILE A 179 4.13 -16.34 13.88
N VAL A 180 4.77 -15.36 13.24
CA VAL A 180 4.53 -15.03 11.82
C VAL A 180 4.78 -16.23 10.91
N GLN A 181 5.89 -16.93 11.10
CA GLN A 181 6.22 -18.09 10.26
C GLN A 181 5.18 -19.20 10.40
N THR A 182 4.75 -19.50 11.62
CA THR A 182 3.72 -20.50 11.89
C THR A 182 2.37 -20.06 11.31
N ALA A 183 2.00 -18.81 11.48
CA ALA A 183 0.75 -18.28 10.96
C ALA A 183 0.70 -18.36 9.43
N LEU A 184 1.77 -17.97 8.74
CA LEU A 184 1.82 -17.98 7.28
C LEU A 184 1.95 -19.39 6.68
N GLY A 185 2.60 -20.32 7.38
CA GLY A 185 2.79 -21.72 6.94
C GLY A 185 1.72 -22.69 7.43
N GLY A 186 0.85 -22.27 8.36
CA GLY A 186 -0.21 -23.08 8.92
C GLY A 186 -1.52 -23.01 8.14
N TYR A 187 -2.44 -23.90 8.48
CA TYR A 187 -3.81 -23.84 7.99
C TYR A 187 -4.53 -22.65 8.64
N GLN A 188 -5.22 -21.87 7.82
CA GLN A 188 -6.05 -20.75 8.25
C GLN A 188 -7.39 -20.81 7.52
N SER A 189 -8.47 -20.89 8.29
CA SER A 189 -9.83 -20.73 7.75
C SER A 189 -10.40 -19.41 8.24
N VAL A 190 -10.76 -18.56 7.31
CA VAL A 190 -11.55 -17.32 7.52
C VAL A 190 -12.88 -17.39 6.78
N ASP A 191 -13.21 -18.55 6.25
CA ASP A 191 -14.41 -18.88 5.52
C ASP A 191 -15.63 -19.01 6.47
#